data_79ccaab77cdc581c494c31070d23ea88
#
_entry.id   79ccaab77cdc581c494c31070d23ea88
#
_cell.length_a   1.000
_cell.length_b   1.000
_cell.length_c   1.000
_cell.angle_alpha   90.00
_cell.angle_beta   90.00
_cell.angle_gamma   90.00
#
_symmetry.space_group_name_H-M   'P 1'
#
loop_
_entity.id
_entity.type
_entity.pdbx_description
1 polymer ?
#
loop_
_entity_poly.entity_id
_entity_poly.type
_entity_poly.pdbx_seq_one_letter_code
_entity_poly.pdbx_strand_id
1 'polypeptide(L)'
;RASELLQIANNYNIEVSEVFSALKQALEVVLKCGKLHADFSNEKISFYEIIYNRFGEKRKKFVQIKRNNYKAVQDRFISIVISYSLEKKREQVKSLKSMIFKGKIEKVLKSGFEVSSSIGFGFLPKVEILRKDLARMQLGTELYLAIKKLKGSKKAPNGALVFTRKNMNILEHEIMNNMSDCGVYYIEKISARKISIFCTKMPTKDQIKNTMRAANTFLDIQVRN
;
A
#
# COMPACT_ATOMS: atom_id res chain seq x y z
N ARG A 1 -16.83 22.03 12.94
CA ARG A 1 -18.25 21.61 12.92
C ARG A 1 -18.32 20.12 12.59
N ALA A 2 -19.40 19.42 12.93
CA ALA A 2 -19.55 17.98 12.62
C ALA A 2 -19.43 17.70 11.11
N SER A 3 -19.95 18.60 10.27
CA SER A 3 -19.85 18.54 8.80
C SER A 3 -18.41 18.57 8.26
N GLU A 4 -17.52 19.32 8.90
CA GLU A 4 -16.12 19.40 8.53
C GLU A 4 -15.36 18.10 8.86
N LEU A 5 -15.71 17.45 9.97
CA LEU A 5 -15.13 16.14 10.34
C LEU A 5 -15.58 15.05 9.35
N LEU A 6 -16.85 15.06 8.93
CA LEU A 6 -17.38 14.17 7.90
C LEU A 6 -16.64 14.35 6.57
N GLN A 7 -16.42 15.58 6.15
CA GLN A 7 -15.69 15.87 4.92
C GLN A 7 -14.24 15.35 4.98
N ILE A 8 -13.56 15.51 6.12
CA ILE A 8 -12.21 14.98 6.31
C ILE A 8 -12.24 13.44 6.30
N ALA A 9 -13.19 12.82 7.01
CA ALA A 9 -13.36 11.37 7.04
C ALA A 9 -13.49 10.79 5.62
N ASN A 10 -14.34 11.38 4.78
CA ASN A 10 -14.54 10.98 3.40
C ASN A 10 -13.29 11.19 2.54
N ASN A 11 -12.61 12.33 2.67
CA ASN A 11 -11.41 12.65 1.89
C ASN A 11 -10.24 11.69 2.17
N TYR A 12 -10.13 11.19 3.39
CA TYR A 12 -9.07 10.28 3.81
C TYR A 12 -9.50 8.82 3.93
N ASN A 13 -10.78 8.52 3.66
CA ASN A 13 -11.38 7.18 3.76
C ASN A 13 -11.16 6.52 5.14
N ILE A 14 -11.42 7.29 6.19
CA ILE A 14 -11.37 6.89 7.60
C ILE A 14 -12.71 7.17 8.27
N GLU A 15 -12.91 6.62 9.46
CA GLU A 15 -14.14 6.87 10.23
C GLU A 15 -14.13 8.24 10.91
N VAL A 16 -15.31 8.81 11.14
CA VAL A 16 -15.44 10.09 11.85
C VAL A 16 -14.88 10.00 13.27
N SER A 17 -15.03 8.84 13.90
CA SER A 17 -14.45 8.51 15.21
C SER A 17 -12.92 8.61 15.21
N GLU A 18 -12.27 8.17 14.12
CA GLU A 18 -10.82 8.25 13.93
C GLU A 18 -10.38 9.70 13.70
N VAL A 19 -11.13 10.49 12.91
CA VAL A 19 -10.86 11.93 12.73
C VAL A 19 -10.96 12.66 14.07
N PHE A 20 -11.97 12.35 14.86
CA PHE A 20 -12.15 12.92 16.18
C PHE A 20 -11.01 12.54 17.14
N SER A 21 -10.60 11.28 17.15
CA SER A 21 -9.46 10.79 17.92
C SER A 21 -8.14 11.48 17.52
N ALA A 22 -7.94 11.67 16.22
CA ALA A 22 -6.78 12.39 15.69
C ALA A 22 -6.73 13.84 16.16
N LEU A 23 -7.87 14.54 16.15
CA LEU A 23 -7.97 15.91 16.63
C LEU A 23 -7.63 16.02 18.13
N LYS A 24 -8.21 15.12 18.92
CA LYS A 24 -7.94 15.01 20.35
C LYS A 24 -6.45 14.79 20.63
N GLN A 25 -5.82 13.81 19.97
CA GLN A 25 -4.38 13.55 20.12
C GLN A 25 -3.52 14.74 19.69
N ALA A 26 -3.88 15.43 18.61
CA ALA A 26 -3.16 16.59 18.16
C ALA A 26 -3.16 17.72 19.21
N LEU A 27 -4.32 17.95 19.84
CA LEU A 27 -4.46 18.91 20.93
C LEU A 27 -3.66 18.52 22.17
N GLU A 28 -3.76 17.25 22.62
CA GLU A 28 -3.01 16.73 23.77
C GLU A 28 -1.49 16.94 23.61
N VAL A 29 -0.96 16.60 22.42
CA VAL A 29 0.48 16.69 22.14
C VAL A 29 0.96 18.14 22.02
N VAL A 30 0.25 18.98 21.27
CA VAL A 30 0.70 20.36 20.98
C VAL A 30 0.53 21.26 22.19
N LEU A 31 -0.56 21.08 22.93
CA LEU A 31 -0.85 21.92 24.09
C LEU A 31 -0.25 21.36 25.39
N LYS A 32 0.39 20.18 25.32
CA LYS A 32 1.00 19.49 26.47
C LYS A 32 0.02 19.37 27.64
N CYS A 33 -1.25 19.12 27.35
CA CYS A 33 -2.28 18.89 28.35
C CYS A 33 -2.44 17.37 28.61
N GLY A 34 -3.08 17.03 29.71
CA GLY A 34 -3.45 15.65 30.05
C GLY A 34 -4.50 15.08 29.11
N LYS A 35 -5.12 13.98 29.53
CA LYS A 35 -6.18 13.31 28.75
C LYS A 35 -7.37 14.25 28.56
N LEU A 36 -7.67 14.58 27.31
CA LEU A 36 -8.80 15.43 26.96
C LEU A 36 -10.12 14.63 26.92
N HIS A 37 -11.17 15.30 27.31
CA HIS A 37 -12.55 14.89 27.13
C HIS A 37 -13.25 15.84 26.17
N ALA A 38 -14.29 15.38 25.51
CA ALA A 38 -15.08 16.19 24.60
C ALA A 38 -16.46 16.46 25.16
N ASP A 39 -16.95 17.64 24.91
CA ASP A 39 -18.31 18.06 25.17
C ASP A 39 -18.97 18.45 23.83
N PHE A 40 -20.13 17.88 23.56
CA PHE A 40 -20.89 18.12 22.33
C PHE A 40 -22.11 18.97 22.68
N SER A 41 -22.00 20.24 22.55
CA SER A 41 -23.10 21.17 22.80
C SER A 41 -23.28 22.13 21.63
N ASN A 42 -24.54 22.35 21.19
CA ASN A 42 -24.92 23.32 20.16
C ASN A 42 -24.08 23.21 18.86
N GLU A 43 -23.95 22.00 18.31
CA GLU A 43 -23.15 21.70 17.09
C GLU A 43 -21.66 22.07 17.18
N LYS A 44 -21.20 22.44 18.37
CA LYS A 44 -19.79 22.74 18.64
C LYS A 44 -19.17 21.62 19.46
N ILE A 45 -17.92 21.34 19.14
CA ILE A 45 -17.11 20.39 19.90
C ILE A 45 -16.16 21.19 20.76
N SER A 46 -16.27 21.02 22.06
CA SER A 46 -15.39 21.65 23.05
C SER A 46 -14.55 20.58 23.73
N PHE A 47 -13.28 20.82 23.88
CA PHE A 47 -12.40 19.90 24.60
C PHE A 47 -12.06 20.45 25.96
N TYR A 48 -12.02 19.58 26.96
CA TYR A 48 -11.68 19.93 28.33
C TYR A 48 -10.81 18.87 28.99
N GLU A 49 -9.99 19.30 29.93
CA GLU A 49 -9.22 18.49 30.84
C GLU A 49 -9.95 18.42 32.21
N ILE A 50 -9.91 17.26 32.84
CA ILE A 50 -10.39 17.13 34.22
C ILE A 50 -9.24 17.45 35.15
N ILE A 51 -9.36 18.52 35.90
CA ILE A 51 -8.41 18.92 36.94
C ILE A 51 -9.06 18.74 38.32
N TYR A 52 -8.24 18.43 39.30
CA TYR A 52 -8.68 18.33 40.70
C TYR A 52 -8.21 19.58 41.47
N ASN A 53 -9.11 20.16 42.25
CA ASN A 53 -8.72 21.24 43.14
C ASN A 53 -8.03 20.68 44.42
N ARG A 54 -7.60 21.55 45.30
CA ARG A 54 -6.93 21.16 46.57
C ARG A 54 -7.79 20.30 47.48
N PHE A 55 -9.08 20.31 47.28
CA PHE A 55 -10.07 19.52 48.05
C PHE A 55 -10.47 18.23 47.37
N GLY A 56 -9.86 17.87 46.24
CA GLY A 56 -10.21 16.64 45.49
C GLY A 56 -11.43 16.78 44.60
N GLU A 57 -12.05 17.95 44.47
CA GLU A 57 -13.19 18.14 43.59
C GLU A 57 -12.77 18.23 42.12
N LYS A 58 -13.58 17.56 41.29
CA LYS A 58 -13.37 17.57 39.83
C LYS A 58 -13.84 18.86 39.18
N ARG A 59 -13.01 19.49 38.37
CA ARG A 59 -13.39 20.65 37.58
C ARG A 59 -13.04 20.46 36.12
N LYS A 60 -13.90 20.97 35.22
CA LYS A 60 -13.65 21.00 33.78
C LYS A 60 -12.82 22.25 33.45
N LYS A 61 -11.65 22.06 32.88
CA LYS A 61 -10.82 23.14 32.32
C LYS A 61 -10.89 23.05 30.80
N PHE A 62 -11.64 23.95 30.17
CA PHE A 62 -11.76 23.98 28.71
C PHE A 62 -10.46 24.39 28.04
N VAL A 63 -10.14 23.73 26.95
CA VAL A 63 -8.94 23.95 26.17
C VAL A 63 -9.17 25.12 25.20
N GLN A 64 -8.28 26.09 25.24
CA GLN A 64 -8.27 27.21 24.31
C GLN A 64 -7.01 27.13 23.44
N ILE A 65 -7.21 27.12 22.12
CA ILE A 65 -6.11 27.13 21.17
C ILE A 65 -5.67 28.57 20.94
N LYS A 66 -4.49 28.94 21.44
CA LYS A 66 -3.90 30.24 21.17
C LYS A 66 -3.49 30.34 19.69
N ARG A 67 -3.54 31.54 19.11
CA ARG A 67 -3.26 31.81 17.68
C ARG A 67 -1.90 31.25 17.22
N ASN A 68 -0.88 31.33 18.06
CA ASN A 68 0.46 30.81 17.78
C ASN A 68 0.53 29.27 17.69
N ASN A 69 -0.39 28.54 18.34
CA ASN A 69 -0.43 27.08 18.35
C ASN A 69 -1.33 26.50 17.25
N TYR A 70 -2.14 27.33 16.58
CA TYR A 70 -3.13 26.86 15.61
C TYR A 70 -2.49 26.05 14.48
N LYS A 71 -1.42 26.58 13.88
CA LYS A 71 -0.71 25.90 12.79
C LYS A 71 -0.09 24.58 13.25
N ALA A 72 0.50 24.53 14.43
CA ALA A 72 1.10 23.31 14.99
C ALA A 72 0.05 22.22 15.25
N VAL A 73 -1.14 22.60 15.77
CA VAL A 73 -2.27 21.68 15.96
C VAL A 73 -2.75 21.15 14.60
N GLN A 74 -2.91 22.02 13.62
CA GLN A 74 -3.34 21.63 12.27
C GLN A 74 -2.35 20.67 11.60
N ASP A 75 -1.06 20.98 11.62
CA ASP A 75 -0.01 20.13 11.03
C ASP A 75 0.04 18.75 11.71
N ARG A 76 -0.09 18.73 13.04
CA ARG A 76 -0.11 17.50 13.82
C ARG A 76 -1.36 16.67 13.53
N PHE A 77 -2.51 17.30 13.50
CA PHE A 77 -3.79 16.66 13.17
C PHE A 77 -3.75 16.00 11.80
N ILE A 78 -3.35 16.74 10.76
CA ILE A 78 -3.22 16.21 9.40
C ILE A 78 -2.24 15.01 9.37
N SER A 79 -1.12 15.10 10.09
CA SER A 79 -0.15 14.01 10.17
C SER A 79 -0.75 12.73 10.76
N ILE A 80 -1.59 12.83 11.80
CA ILE A 80 -2.24 11.68 12.45
C ILE A 80 -3.33 11.11 11.52
N VAL A 81 -4.16 11.95 10.90
CA VAL A 81 -5.18 11.52 9.93
C VAL A 81 -4.56 10.75 8.77
N ILE A 82 -3.45 11.25 8.22
CA ILE A 82 -2.69 10.53 7.18
C ILE A 82 -2.19 9.19 7.69
N SER A 83 -1.72 9.09 8.93
CA SER A 83 -1.25 7.84 9.52
C SER A 83 -2.37 6.79 9.59
N TYR A 84 -3.55 7.17 10.04
CA TYR A 84 -4.71 6.26 10.10
C TYR A 84 -5.15 5.80 8.71
N SER A 85 -5.27 6.73 7.75
CA SER A 85 -5.57 6.38 6.36
C SER A 85 -4.57 5.39 5.75
N LEU A 86 -3.27 5.60 6.02
CA LEU A 86 -2.21 4.71 5.53
C LEU A 86 -2.24 3.34 6.21
N GLU A 87 -2.57 3.27 7.48
CA GLU A 87 -2.66 2.01 8.22
C GLU A 87 -3.78 1.13 7.69
N LYS A 88 -4.97 1.70 7.50
CA LYS A 88 -6.12 1.02 6.88
C LYS A 88 -5.79 0.48 5.47
N LYS A 89 -5.12 1.31 4.64
CA LYS A 89 -4.64 0.86 3.32
C LYS A 89 -3.56 -0.22 3.40
N ARG A 90 -2.67 -0.17 4.39
CA ARG A 90 -1.63 -1.20 4.57
C ARG A 90 -2.25 -2.57 4.87
N GLU A 91 -3.31 -2.62 5.64
CA GLU A 91 -4.05 -3.86 5.91
C GLU A 91 -4.69 -4.42 4.63
N GLN A 92 -5.35 -3.56 3.86
CA GLN A 92 -5.90 -3.96 2.55
C GLN A 92 -4.80 -4.47 1.61
N VAL A 93 -3.66 -3.79 1.55
CA VAL A 93 -2.53 -4.18 0.71
C VAL A 93 -1.89 -5.50 1.19
N LYS A 94 -1.91 -5.81 2.49
CA LYS A 94 -1.39 -7.08 3.02
C LYS A 94 -2.13 -8.29 2.42
N SER A 95 -3.44 -8.24 2.32
CA SER A 95 -4.24 -9.32 1.73
C SER A 95 -3.99 -9.49 0.22
N LEU A 96 -3.55 -8.43 -0.44
CA LEU A 96 -3.30 -8.42 -1.89
C LEU A 96 -1.84 -8.74 -2.28
N LYS A 97 -0.93 -8.88 -1.31
CA LYS A 97 0.51 -9.08 -1.59
C LYS A 97 0.85 -10.36 -2.36
N SER A 98 0.07 -11.41 -2.17
CA SER A 98 0.23 -12.69 -2.88
C SER A 98 -0.41 -12.69 -4.27
N MET A 99 -1.24 -11.70 -4.57
CA MET A 99 -1.94 -11.62 -5.85
C MET A 99 -1.08 -11.02 -6.95
N ILE A 100 -1.35 -11.48 -8.17
CA ILE A 100 -0.74 -10.98 -9.40
C ILE A 100 -1.76 -10.10 -10.11
N PHE A 101 -1.31 -8.95 -10.55
CA PHE A 101 -2.13 -7.97 -11.26
C PHE A 101 -1.58 -7.73 -12.65
N LYS A 102 -2.47 -7.59 -13.62
CA LYS A 102 -2.11 -7.07 -14.93
C LYS A 102 -2.05 -5.55 -14.84
N GLY A 103 -0.94 -4.96 -15.24
CA GLY A 103 -0.75 -3.52 -15.25
C GLY A 103 -0.27 -3.03 -16.60
N LYS A 104 -0.45 -1.74 -16.88
CA LYS A 104 -0.05 -1.06 -18.10
C LYS A 104 0.85 0.11 -17.76
N ILE A 105 1.95 0.26 -18.49
CA ILE A 105 2.87 1.40 -18.31
C ILE A 105 2.23 2.64 -18.91
N GLU A 106 1.94 3.62 -18.05
CA GLU A 106 1.33 4.91 -18.42
C GLU A 106 2.38 6.01 -18.60
N LYS A 107 3.55 5.87 -17.96
CA LYS A 107 4.63 6.85 -18.06
C LYS A 107 5.98 6.23 -17.76
N VAL A 108 6.97 6.64 -18.54
CA VAL A 108 8.37 6.26 -18.32
C VAL A 108 9.10 7.39 -17.58
N LEU A 109 9.71 7.07 -16.44
CA LEU A 109 10.45 7.99 -15.60
C LEU A 109 11.93 7.59 -15.53
N LYS A 110 12.78 8.50 -15.09
CA LYS A 110 14.23 8.24 -14.92
C LYS A 110 14.51 7.06 -13.98
N SER A 111 13.75 6.92 -12.89
CA SER A 111 13.94 5.90 -11.85
C SER A 111 13.03 4.68 -11.97
N GLY A 112 12.04 4.68 -12.87
CA GLY A 112 11.05 3.61 -12.99
C GLY A 112 9.91 3.98 -13.93
N PHE A 113 8.75 3.39 -13.66
CA PHE A 113 7.56 3.52 -14.48
C PHE A 113 6.34 3.81 -13.61
N GLU A 114 5.47 4.70 -14.08
CA GLU A 114 4.12 4.81 -13.54
C GLU A 114 3.24 3.76 -14.24
N VAL A 115 2.52 2.99 -13.45
CA VAL A 115 1.73 1.86 -13.94
C VAL A 115 0.31 1.97 -13.42
N SER A 116 -0.66 1.78 -14.32
CA SER A 116 -2.07 1.57 -13.98
C SER A 116 -2.35 0.08 -13.84
N SER A 117 -3.20 -0.30 -12.89
CA SER A 117 -3.65 -1.66 -12.66
C SER A 117 -5.09 -1.69 -12.15
N SER A 118 -5.70 -2.87 -12.04
CA SER A 118 -7.05 -3.04 -11.47
C SER A 118 -7.19 -2.55 -10.03
N ILE A 119 -6.09 -2.47 -9.28
CA ILE A 119 -6.06 -1.99 -7.90
C ILE A 119 -5.63 -0.52 -7.77
N GLY A 120 -5.44 0.18 -8.89
CA GLY A 120 -5.08 1.59 -8.96
C GLY A 120 -3.70 1.85 -9.54
N PHE A 121 -3.30 3.12 -9.47
CA PHE A 121 -2.00 3.60 -9.95
C PHE A 121 -0.89 3.32 -8.95
N GLY A 122 0.31 3.02 -9.46
CA GLY A 122 1.48 2.81 -8.63
C GLY A 122 2.78 3.01 -9.40
N PHE A 123 3.88 2.85 -8.69
CA PHE A 123 5.23 3.01 -9.20
C PHE A 123 5.96 1.68 -9.26
N LEU A 124 6.56 1.37 -10.41
CA LEU A 124 7.41 0.22 -10.63
C LEU A 124 8.86 0.70 -10.77
N PRO A 125 9.72 0.57 -9.73
CA PRO A 125 11.12 0.97 -9.80
C PRO A 125 11.91 0.11 -10.80
N LYS A 126 12.87 0.67 -11.52
CA LYS A 126 13.77 -0.10 -12.42
C LYS A 126 14.49 -1.25 -11.70
N VAL A 127 14.83 -1.05 -10.42
CA VAL A 127 15.48 -2.08 -9.59
C VAL A 127 14.57 -3.27 -9.27
N GLU A 128 13.26 -3.13 -9.44
CA GLU A 128 12.26 -4.19 -9.24
C GLU A 128 11.91 -4.93 -10.52
N ILE A 129 12.62 -4.67 -11.58
CA ILE A 129 12.46 -5.33 -12.89
C ILE A 129 13.73 -6.14 -13.18
N LEU A 130 13.55 -7.26 -13.86
CA LEU A 130 14.69 -8.03 -14.35
C LEU A 130 15.40 -7.25 -15.48
N ARG A 131 16.74 -7.25 -15.50
CA ARG A 131 17.52 -6.45 -16.47
C ARG A 131 17.12 -6.66 -17.93
N LYS A 132 16.79 -7.92 -18.30
CA LYS A 132 16.33 -8.27 -19.64
C LYS A 132 14.98 -7.66 -20.03
N ASP A 133 14.10 -7.46 -19.05
CA ASP A 133 12.76 -6.91 -19.29
C ASP A 133 12.81 -5.40 -19.48
N LEU A 134 13.82 -4.73 -18.91
CA LEU A 134 13.97 -3.27 -19.00
C LEU A 134 13.97 -2.74 -20.43
N ALA A 135 14.63 -3.45 -21.35
CA ALA A 135 14.71 -3.05 -22.76
C ALA A 135 13.33 -3.10 -23.49
N ARG A 136 12.38 -3.84 -22.95
CA ARG A 136 11.04 -4.01 -23.52
C ARG A 136 9.98 -3.12 -22.86
N MET A 137 10.37 -2.40 -21.79
CA MET A 137 9.45 -1.56 -21.02
C MET A 137 9.26 -0.21 -21.72
N GLN A 138 8.18 -0.10 -22.48
CA GLN A 138 7.78 1.12 -23.20
C GLN A 138 6.41 1.56 -22.75
N LEU A 139 6.04 2.79 -23.11
CA LEU A 139 4.70 3.31 -22.91
C LEU A 139 3.65 2.33 -23.50
N GLY A 140 2.61 2.03 -22.76
CA GLY A 140 1.55 1.13 -23.18
C GLY A 140 1.85 -0.37 -23.01
N THR A 141 3.08 -0.76 -22.59
CA THR A 141 3.42 -2.18 -22.35
C THR A 141 2.58 -2.73 -21.20
N GLU A 142 1.93 -3.85 -21.44
CA GLU A 142 1.21 -4.62 -20.42
C GLU A 142 2.14 -5.67 -19.78
N LEU A 143 2.02 -5.84 -18.47
CA LEU A 143 2.89 -6.74 -17.70
C LEU A 143 2.21 -7.24 -16.43
N TYR A 144 2.62 -8.41 -15.95
CA TYR A 144 2.20 -8.91 -14.65
C TYR A 144 3.05 -8.33 -13.53
N LEU A 145 2.38 -7.96 -12.45
CA LEU A 145 2.93 -7.24 -11.30
C LEU A 145 2.44 -7.85 -9.99
N ALA A 146 3.26 -7.74 -8.96
CA ALA A 146 2.84 -7.95 -7.58
C ALA A 146 3.10 -6.68 -6.76
N ILE A 147 2.37 -6.53 -5.65
CA ILE A 147 2.61 -5.42 -4.74
C ILE A 147 3.84 -5.71 -3.89
N LYS A 148 4.83 -4.83 -3.92
CA LYS A 148 5.97 -4.86 -3.01
C LYS A 148 5.63 -4.22 -1.67
N LYS A 149 5.11 -3.00 -1.70
CA LYS A 149 4.74 -2.22 -0.51
C LYS A 149 3.85 -1.03 -0.85
N LEU A 150 3.19 -0.50 0.16
CA LEU A 150 2.59 0.83 0.14
C LEU A 150 3.59 1.84 0.71
N LYS A 151 3.88 2.91 -0.02
CA LYS A 151 4.74 4.01 0.42
C LYS A 151 3.88 5.23 0.68
N GLY A 152 3.76 5.62 1.95
CA GLY A 152 3.13 6.89 2.33
C GLY A 152 4.14 8.02 2.41
N SER A 153 3.72 9.21 2.05
CA SER A 153 4.46 10.45 2.26
C SER A 153 3.49 11.62 2.44
N LYS A 154 3.97 12.76 2.94
CA LYS A 154 3.16 13.99 3.02
C LYS A 154 2.61 14.43 1.65
N LYS A 155 3.33 14.10 0.55
CA LYS A 155 2.91 14.40 -0.84
C LYS A 155 1.96 13.35 -1.43
N ALA A 156 1.86 12.17 -0.81
CA ALA A 156 0.94 11.10 -1.19
C ALA A 156 0.25 10.57 0.08
N PRO A 157 -0.69 11.35 0.64
CA PRO A 157 -1.37 11.00 1.89
C PRO A 157 -2.16 9.69 1.77
N ASN A 158 -2.68 9.42 0.59
CA ASN A 158 -3.38 8.17 0.28
C ASN A 158 -2.45 6.98 0.04
N GLY A 159 -1.13 7.17 0.15
CA GLY A 159 -0.12 6.16 -0.17
C GLY A 159 0.02 5.92 -1.68
N ALA A 160 1.24 5.58 -2.10
CA ALA A 160 1.54 5.15 -3.45
C ALA A 160 1.89 3.67 -3.45
N LEU A 161 1.24 2.88 -4.29
CA LEU A 161 1.58 1.47 -4.50
C LEU A 161 2.97 1.39 -5.13
N VAL A 162 3.81 0.52 -4.59
CA VAL A 162 5.10 0.17 -5.20
C VAL A 162 5.00 -1.26 -5.68
N PHE A 163 5.13 -1.45 -6.98
CA PHE A 163 5.08 -2.75 -7.63
C PHE A 163 6.46 -3.41 -7.76
N THR A 164 6.45 -4.70 -8.01
CA THR A 164 7.63 -5.51 -8.31
C THR A 164 7.32 -6.54 -9.40
N ARG A 165 8.32 -6.88 -10.19
CA ARG A 165 8.33 -8.03 -11.11
C ARG A 165 9.25 -9.16 -10.62
N LYS A 166 9.90 -9.00 -9.47
CA LYS A 166 10.81 -9.99 -8.90
C LYS A 166 10.13 -10.99 -7.95
N ASN A 167 8.80 -11.08 -7.99
CA ASN A 167 8.05 -12.01 -7.18
C ASN A 167 8.01 -13.39 -7.85
N MET A 168 8.21 -14.46 -7.08
CA MET A 168 8.16 -15.84 -7.56
C MET A 168 6.80 -16.19 -8.15
N ASN A 169 5.72 -15.73 -7.54
CA ASN A 169 4.35 -15.97 -8.02
C ASN A 169 4.14 -15.45 -9.46
N ILE A 170 4.78 -14.33 -9.83
CA ILE A 170 4.71 -13.82 -11.22
C ILE A 170 5.36 -14.81 -12.18
N LEU A 171 6.50 -15.33 -11.79
CA LEU A 171 7.23 -16.30 -12.59
C LEU A 171 6.42 -17.61 -12.76
N GLU A 172 5.84 -18.10 -11.66
CA GLU A 172 4.96 -19.27 -11.69
C GLU A 172 3.74 -19.04 -12.60
N HIS A 173 3.12 -17.88 -12.50
CA HIS A 173 2.00 -17.50 -13.36
C HIS A 173 2.41 -17.43 -14.84
N GLU A 174 3.56 -16.85 -15.16
CA GLU A 174 4.09 -16.79 -16.54
C GLU A 174 4.41 -18.20 -17.07
N ILE A 175 4.95 -19.09 -16.24
CA ILE A 175 5.22 -20.49 -16.60
C ILE A 175 3.91 -21.21 -16.88
N MET A 176 2.93 -21.11 -15.99
CA MET A 176 1.63 -21.74 -16.16
C MET A 176 0.91 -21.27 -17.43
N ASN A 177 0.97 -19.97 -17.73
CA ASN A 177 0.36 -19.43 -18.95
C ASN A 177 1.07 -19.91 -20.23
N ASN A 178 2.40 -19.98 -20.22
CA ASN A 178 3.17 -20.44 -21.38
C ASN A 178 3.06 -21.96 -21.61
N MET A 179 2.73 -22.71 -20.56
CA MET A 179 2.63 -24.18 -20.55
C MET A 179 1.23 -24.67 -20.14
N SER A 180 0.19 -23.90 -20.48
CA SER A 180 -1.21 -24.18 -20.06
C SER A 180 -1.67 -25.60 -20.42
N ASP A 181 -1.23 -26.13 -21.59
CA ASP A 181 -1.66 -27.42 -22.12
C ASP A 181 -0.81 -28.58 -21.59
N CYS A 182 0.22 -28.28 -20.77
CA CYS A 182 1.15 -29.30 -20.30
C CYS A 182 0.76 -29.92 -18.96
N GLY A 183 -0.29 -29.38 -18.30
CA GLY A 183 -0.72 -29.86 -16.99
C GLY A 183 0.36 -29.66 -15.92
N VAL A 184 0.90 -28.44 -15.84
CA VAL A 184 1.89 -28.09 -14.80
C VAL A 184 1.22 -28.10 -13.43
N TYR A 185 1.71 -28.93 -12.51
CA TYR A 185 1.16 -29.07 -11.17
C TYR A 185 2.09 -28.64 -10.05
N TYR A 186 3.41 -28.52 -10.33
CA TYR A 186 4.36 -28.07 -9.33
C TYR A 186 5.55 -27.36 -9.99
N ILE A 187 6.03 -26.28 -9.37
CA ILE A 187 7.18 -25.49 -9.83
C ILE A 187 8.09 -25.28 -8.62
N GLU A 188 9.36 -25.66 -8.76
CA GLU A 188 10.37 -25.52 -7.72
C GLU A 188 11.54 -24.69 -8.20
N LYS A 189 11.92 -23.67 -7.43
CA LYS A 189 13.11 -22.89 -7.68
C LYS A 189 14.31 -23.51 -6.98
N ILE A 190 15.10 -24.25 -7.72
CA ILE A 190 16.30 -24.92 -7.19
C ILE A 190 17.43 -23.92 -6.91
N SER A 191 17.61 -22.94 -7.80
CA SER A 191 18.65 -21.90 -7.65
C SER A 191 18.25 -20.63 -8.38
N ALA A 192 19.12 -19.60 -8.31
CA ALA A 192 18.92 -18.36 -9.06
C ALA A 192 18.88 -18.57 -10.59
N ARG A 193 19.41 -19.70 -11.09
CA ARG A 193 19.54 -20.02 -12.51
C ARG A 193 18.85 -21.31 -12.93
N LYS A 194 18.18 -22.04 -12.02
CA LYS A 194 17.55 -23.31 -12.31
C LYS A 194 16.17 -23.40 -11.64
N ILE A 195 15.17 -23.78 -12.46
CA ILE A 195 13.80 -24.04 -12.01
C ILE A 195 13.41 -25.42 -12.49
N SER A 196 12.87 -26.25 -11.61
CA SER A 196 12.23 -27.52 -11.99
C SER A 196 10.74 -27.31 -12.15
N ILE A 197 10.22 -27.84 -13.27
CA ILE A 197 8.80 -27.80 -13.62
C ILE A 197 8.32 -29.24 -13.74
N PHE A 198 7.31 -29.56 -12.95
CA PHE A 198 6.67 -30.87 -12.95
C PHE A 198 5.35 -30.77 -13.71
N CYS A 199 5.20 -31.58 -14.75
CA CYS A 199 4.04 -31.54 -15.63
C CYS A 199 3.62 -32.95 -16.04
N THR A 200 2.39 -33.09 -16.55
CA THR A 200 1.83 -34.37 -17.03
C THR A 200 2.13 -34.61 -18.49
N LYS A 201 2.44 -33.57 -19.28
CA LYS A 201 2.78 -33.67 -20.69
C LYS A 201 4.03 -32.89 -21.00
N MET A 202 4.85 -33.41 -21.91
CA MET A 202 6.06 -32.75 -22.36
C MET A 202 5.72 -31.46 -23.12
N PRO A 203 6.25 -30.29 -22.71
CA PRO A 203 6.06 -29.03 -23.42
C PRO A 203 6.75 -29.03 -24.79
N THR A 204 6.21 -28.29 -25.73
CA THR A 204 6.82 -28.05 -27.04
C THR A 204 8.12 -27.26 -26.91
N LYS A 205 9.00 -27.34 -27.91
CA LYS A 205 10.25 -26.58 -27.96
C LYS A 205 10.03 -25.05 -27.84
N ASP A 206 8.93 -24.57 -28.44
CA ASP A 206 8.59 -23.14 -28.39
C ASP A 206 8.08 -22.73 -27.01
N GLN A 207 7.26 -23.54 -26.34
CA GLN A 207 6.84 -23.31 -24.96
C GLN A 207 8.05 -23.28 -24.01
N ILE A 208 8.96 -24.24 -24.13
CA ILE A 208 10.22 -24.26 -23.35
C ILE A 208 11.03 -22.99 -23.59
N LYS A 209 11.25 -22.62 -24.87
CA LYS A 209 12.02 -21.44 -25.25
C LYS A 209 11.38 -20.13 -24.72
N ASN A 210 10.07 -20.00 -24.83
CA ASN A 210 9.36 -18.82 -24.33
C ASN A 210 9.40 -18.75 -22.81
N THR A 211 9.22 -19.87 -22.12
CA THR A 211 9.32 -19.96 -20.67
C THR A 211 10.73 -19.69 -20.17
N MET A 212 11.77 -20.24 -20.82
CA MET A 212 13.17 -19.90 -20.48
C MET A 212 13.45 -18.41 -20.66
N ARG A 213 12.92 -17.79 -21.71
CA ARG A 213 13.03 -16.33 -21.93
C ARG A 213 12.29 -15.54 -20.88
N ALA A 214 11.07 -15.95 -20.51
CA ALA A 214 10.28 -15.30 -19.47
C ALA A 214 10.93 -15.46 -18.08
N ALA A 215 11.39 -16.65 -17.73
CA ALA A 215 12.02 -16.95 -16.46
C ALA A 215 13.46 -16.45 -16.33
N ASN A 216 14.18 -16.27 -17.45
CA ASN A 216 15.62 -16.00 -17.50
C ASN A 216 16.46 -17.02 -16.73
N THR A 217 16.11 -18.28 -16.85
CA THR A 217 16.70 -19.38 -16.10
C THR A 217 16.66 -20.65 -16.90
N PHE A 218 17.47 -21.63 -16.54
CA PHE A 218 17.39 -22.96 -17.10
C PHE A 218 16.18 -23.69 -16.53
N LEU A 219 15.46 -24.39 -17.38
CA LEU A 219 14.33 -25.23 -17.00
C LEU A 219 14.77 -26.68 -16.93
N ASP A 220 14.43 -27.32 -15.84
CA ASP A 220 14.49 -28.75 -15.64
C ASP A 220 13.05 -29.29 -15.67
N ILE A 221 12.69 -29.98 -16.75
CA ILE A 221 11.30 -30.41 -16.96
C ILE A 221 11.20 -31.88 -16.62
N GLN A 222 10.37 -32.19 -15.66
CA GLN A 222 10.09 -33.56 -15.23
C GLN A 222 8.65 -33.91 -15.56
N VAL A 223 8.49 -34.88 -16.46
CA VAL A 223 7.19 -35.41 -16.84
C VAL A 223 6.92 -36.65 -16.00
N ARG A 224 5.83 -36.60 -15.25
CA ARG A 224 5.32 -37.80 -14.53
C ARG A 224 3.92 -38.13 -15.05
N ASN A 225 3.77 -39.35 -15.51
CA ASN A 225 2.49 -39.94 -15.84
C ASN A 225 1.72 -40.28 -14.57
#